data_179a07f14903c38c91687e99e8f420bd
#
_entry.id   179a07f14903c38c91687e99e8f420bd
#
_cell.length_a   1.000
_cell.length_b   1.000
_cell.length_c   1.000
_cell.angle_alpha   90.00
_cell.angle_beta   90.00
_cell.angle_gamma   90.00
#
_symmetry.space_group_name_H-M   'P 1'
#
loop_
_entity.id
_entity.type
_entity.pdbx_description
1 polymer ?
#
loop_
_entity_poly.entity_id
_entity_poly.type
_entity_poly.pdbx_seq_one_letter_code
_entity_poly.pdbx_strand_id
1 'polypeptide(L)'
;ISVSPESISAEQKGGECSLTVTSPSRPSATSGADWITVQDGVYNKDTYKITYTVKVAAYGDYGSRSGEITISAGTLSKTVPVTQEGRIKPETPDTDISTIPVTSGATEEAQSLYNYLLSNYGSKMISGIMANVNWNHTEADKVGKAVGKYPALNCYDFIHILYSGANWINYSDIAPVKEWADAGGIVALMWHFNVPKSQAAPGAVDGVTCTPSETSFKAANVFVDGSWEQVWFDYYVDKVADVILKLQEAGIAALWRPFHEAAGNYYALNWNGSAWFWWGADGPETYKKIWNRLQDAFYAKGVRNLIWVWTAQDYNGDPASYGSDAAYYPGDDRVDIVGRDLYGKGADANLTEFISAQTAYPNKMIALSENGKDGGTEYGLMSEVWSAGALWSWFMPWYGSNMPGTSWWQDALNCENVITRDQVDL
;
A
#
# COMPACT_ATOMS: atom_id res chain seq x y z
N ILE A 1 21.88 49.11 -6.09
CA ILE A 1 21.92 47.68 -5.66
C ILE A 1 21.45 46.83 -6.82
N SER A 2 22.23 45.85 -7.25
CA SER A 2 21.78 44.77 -8.12
C SER A 2 21.87 43.44 -7.39
N VAL A 3 20.98 42.52 -7.70
CA VAL A 3 20.88 41.17 -7.07
C VAL A 3 20.83 40.11 -8.14
N SER A 4 21.35 38.93 -7.84
CA SER A 4 21.27 37.73 -8.71
C SER A 4 21.24 36.47 -7.85
N PRO A 5 20.19 35.64 -7.97
CA PRO A 5 19.00 35.82 -8.81
C PRO A 5 18.07 36.94 -8.33
N GLU A 6 17.15 37.40 -9.16
CA GLU A 6 16.16 38.44 -8.80
C GLU A 6 14.97 37.89 -8.02
N SER A 7 14.78 36.58 -8.05
CA SER A 7 13.81 35.80 -7.25
C SER A 7 14.37 34.42 -6.93
N ILE A 8 13.92 33.81 -5.85
CA ILE A 8 14.30 32.49 -5.42
C ILE A 8 13.04 31.61 -5.44
N SER A 9 13.12 30.46 -6.12
CA SER A 9 12.11 29.39 -6.06
C SER A 9 12.72 28.19 -5.38
N ALA A 10 12.05 27.68 -4.35
CA ALA A 10 12.50 26.52 -3.57
C ALA A 10 11.49 25.38 -3.71
N GLU A 11 12.01 24.16 -3.73
CA GLU A 11 11.21 22.94 -3.66
C GLU A 11 10.64 22.73 -2.24
N GLN A 12 9.64 21.88 -2.10
CA GLN A 12 9.00 21.50 -0.84
C GLN A 12 10.00 21.12 0.27
N LYS A 13 11.01 20.33 -0.05
CA LYS A 13 12.04 19.90 0.92
C LYS A 13 12.95 21.02 1.42
N GLY A 14 12.81 22.23 0.84
CA GLY A 14 13.71 23.33 1.11
C GLY A 14 15.08 23.14 0.47
N GLY A 15 16.09 23.85 1.01
CA GLY A 15 17.46 23.76 0.52
C GLY A 15 18.26 25.02 0.71
N GLU A 16 19.44 25.04 0.13
CA GLU A 16 20.34 26.20 0.15
C GLU A 16 20.58 26.72 -1.26
N CYS A 17 20.59 28.04 -1.39
CA CYS A 17 20.98 28.70 -2.64
C CYS A 17 21.84 29.97 -2.36
N SER A 18 22.47 30.49 -3.40
CA SER A 18 23.31 31.69 -3.31
C SER A 18 22.58 32.89 -3.83
N LEU A 19 22.66 34.02 -3.11
CA LEU A 19 22.19 35.34 -3.53
C LEU A 19 23.37 36.31 -3.60
N THR A 20 23.78 36.67 -4.80
CA THR A 20 24.87 37.63 -5.02
C THR A 20 24.34 39.04 -5.13
N VAL A 21 24.89 39.95 -4.35
CA VAL A 21 24.53 41.35 -4.34
C VAL A 21 25.74 42.19 -4.76
N THR A 22 25.53 43.14 -5.66
CA THR A 22 26.52 44.14 -6.04
C THR A 22 26.06 45.51 -5.55
N SER A 23 26.90 46.19 -4.76
CA SER A 23 26.60 47.49 -4.19
C SER A 23 27.90 48.25 -3.87
N PRO A 24 28.00 49.57 -4.11
CA PRO A 24 29.18 50.36 -3.77
C PRO A 24 29.54 50.37 -2.28
N SER A 25 28.59 50.12 -1.41
CA SER A 25 28.79 49.95 0.03
C SER A 25 28.33 48.57 0.46
N ARG A 26 28.91 48.02 1.55
CA ARG A 26 28.51 46.73 2.07
C ARG A 26 27.00 46.67 2.36
N PRO A 27 26.24 45.85 1.68
CA PRO A 27 24.81 45.71 1.96
C PRO A 27 24.59 44.78 3.17
N SER A 28 23.40 44.87 3.76
CA SER A 28 22.81 43.90 4.69
C SER A 28 21.65 43.20 4.01
N ALA A 29 21.38 41.95 4.42
CA ALA A 29 20.25 41.18 3.98
C ALA A 29 19.44 40.70 5.19
N THR A 30 18.12 40.88 5.16
CA THR A 30 17.22 40.46 6.22
C THR A 30 16.07 39.69 5.62
N SER A 31 15.68 38.58 6.30
CA SER A 31 14.51 37.83 5.92
C SER A 31 13.25 38.43 6.51
N GLY A 32 12.16 38.45 5.75
CA GLY A 32 10.80 38.77 6.18
C GLY A 32 10.00 37.59 6.65
N ALA A 33 10.59 36.38 6.70
CA ALA A 33 9.87 35.13 7.07
C ALA A 33 10.78 34.20 7.88
N ASP A 34 10.22 33.54 8.90
CA ASP A 34 10.94 32.67 9.83
C ASP A 34 11.53 31.40 9.15
N TRP A 35 10.98 30.99 8.03
CA TRP A 35 11.40 29.83 7.26
C TRP A 35 12.52 30.15 6.24
N ILE A 36 12.95 31.38 6.15
CA ILE A 36 14.08 31.86 5.31
C ILE A 36 15.19 32.32 6.24
N THR A 37 16.35 31.73 6.14
CA THR A 37 17.56 32.20 6.87
C THR A 37 18.59 32.69 5.87
N VAL A 38 19.16 33.87 6.15
CA VAL A 38 20.21 34.48 5.31
C VAL A 38 21.50 34.55 6.10
N GLN A 39 22.56 33.94 5.57
CA GLN A 39 23.90 33.97 6.16
C GLN A 39 24.82 34.89 5.35
N ASP A 40 25.51 35.79 6.05
CA ASP A 40 26.45 36.74 5.46
C ASP A 40 27.66 36.02 4.83
N GLY A 41 28.02 36.46 3.65
CA GLY A 41 29.32 36.18 3.03
C GLY A 41 30.36 37.28 3.26
N VAL A 42 31.45 37.18 2.54
CA VAL A 42 32.54 38.21 2.58
C VAL A 42 32.29 39.25 1.50
N TYR A 43 32.23 40.52 1.92
CA TYR A 43 32.15 41.64 0.99
C TYR A 43 33.50 41.96 0.36
N ASN A 44 33.57 41.86 -0.96
CA ASN A 44 34.74 42.22 -1.74
C ASN A 44 34.63 43.69 -2.20
N LYS A 45 35.55 44.55 -1.69
CA LYS A 45 35.56 45.97 -1.97
C LYS A 45 36.01 46.32 -3.39
N ASP A 46 36.80 45.46 -4.04
CA ASP A 46 37.33 45.68 -5.37
C ASP A 46 36.27 45.39 -6.46
N THR A 47 35.41 44.40 -6.19
CA THR A 47 34.33 44.00 -7.10
C THR A 47 32.96 44.52 -6.67
N TYR A 48 32.85 45.11 -5.48
CA TYR A 48 31.62 45.58 -4.84
C TYR A 48 30.57 44.45 -4.64
N LYS A 49 31.01 43.20 -4.47
CA LYS A 49 30.13 42.02 -4.38
C LYS A 49 30.19 41.37 -3.01
N ILE A 50 29.03 40.83 -2.61
CA ILE A 50 28.87 39.90 -1.52
C ILE A 50 27.95 38.78 -1.98
N THR A 51 28.22 37.53 -1.55
CA THR A 51 27.32 36.40 -1.79
C THR A 51 26.79 35.95 -0.44
N TYR A 52 25.47 35.96 -0.28
CA TYR A 52 24.76 35.42 0.85
C TYR A 52 24.39 33.96 0.58
N THR A 53 24.42 33.11 1.62
CA THR A 53 23.81 31.79 1.59
C THR A 53 22.40 31.91 2.12
N VAL A 54 21.43 31.60 1.29
CA VAL A 54 20.02 31.58 1.65
C VAL A 54 19.59 30.15 1.91
N LYS A 55 19.08 29.86 3.12
CA LYS A 55 18.52 28.57 3.51
C LYS A 55 17.01 28.73 3.59
N VAL A 56 16.30 27.84 2.90
CA VAL A 56 14.84 27.71 2.92
C VAL A 56 14.49 26.44 3.67
N ALA A 57 13.72 26.55 4.74
CA ALA A 57 13.27 25.38 5.51
C ALA A 57 12.27 24.55 4.71
N ALA A 58 12.17 23.25 5.02
CA ALA A 58 11.14 22.38 4.44
C ALA A 58 9.73 22.91 4.72
N TYR A 59 8.80 22.67 3.79
CA TYR A 59 7.41 23.12 3.89
C TYR A 59 6.48 21.93 3.79
N GLY A 60 5.81 21.61 4.90
CA GLY A 60 4.95 20.42 5.02
C GLY A 60 3.49 20.61 4.61
N ASP A 61 3.03 21.88 4.42
CA ASP A 61 1.63 22.16 4.09
C ASP A 61 1.37 22.13 2.58
N TYR A 62 0.08 22.16 2.22
CA TYR A 62 -0.36 22.21 0.82
C TYR A 62 -0.31 23.65 0.25
N GLY A 63 -0.21 23.72 -1.08
CA GLY A 63 -0.13 24.98 -1.79
C GLY A 63 1.25 25.60 -1.72
N SER A 64 1.39 26.85 -2.14
CA SER A 64 2.65 27.59 -2.11
C SER A 64 2.69 28.59 -0.98
N ARG A 65 3.90 28.89 -0.46
CA ARG A 65 4.13 30.01 0.43
C ARG A 65 5.10 31.01 -0.20
N SER A 66 4.97 32.28 0.20
CA SER A 66 5.80 33.36 -0.30
C SER A 66 6.41 34.14 0.87
N GLY A 67 7.62 34.58 0.68
CA GLY A 67 8.36 35.44 1.59
C GLY A 67 9.29 36.34 0.80
N GLU A 68 10.07 37.13 1.48
CA GLU A 68 10.99 38.08 0.83
C GLU A 68 12.29 38.23 1.62
N ILE A 69 13.34 38.59 0.91
CA ILE A 69 14.61 39.00 1.49
C ILE A 69 14.81 40.49 1.12
N THR A 70 14.94 41.33 2.12
CA THR A 70 15.25 42.77 1.92
C THR A 70 16.75 42.97 1.96
N ILE A 71 17.30 43.52 0.88
CA ILE A 71 18.69 43.98 0.76
C ILE A 71 18.77 45.49 0.95
N SER A 72 19.56 45.95 1.90
CA SER A 72 19.71 47.38 2.21
C SER A 72 21.15 47.82 2.13
N ALA A 73 21.40 48.96 1.50
CA ALA A 73 22.72 49.63 1.45
C ALA A 73 22.55 51.13 1.51
N GLY A 74 22.81 51.72 2.66
CA GLY A 74 22.54 53.14 2.94
C GLY A 74 21.04 53.42 2.87
N THR A 75 20.65 54.38 2.00
CA THR A 75 19.23 54.74 1.79
C THR A 75 18.53 53.89 0.70
N LEU A 76 19.26 52.98 0.06
CA LEU A 76 18.74 52.15 -1.00
C LEU A 76 18.33 50.79 -0.45
N SER A 77 17.20 50.28 -0.93
CA SER A 77 16.78 48.91 -0.67
C SER A 77 16.28 48.22 -1.94
N LYS A 78 16.37 46.87 -1.96
CA LYS A 78 15.81 46.01 -3.01
C LYS A 78 15.28 44.76 -2.35
N THR A 79 14.07 44.34 -2.74
CA THR A 79 13.44 43.13 -2.29
C THR A 79 13.69 41.98 -3.29
N VAL A 80 14.00 40.81 -2.79
CA VAL A 80 14.11 39.55 -3.55
C VAL A 80 12.98 38.62 -3.07
N PRO A 81 11.98 38.36 -3.90
CA PRO A 81 10.91 37.46 -3.55
C PRO A 81 11.42 36.02 -3.48
N VAL A 82 10.90 35.29 -2.50
CA VAL A 82 11.15 33.86 -2.31
C VAL A 82 9.81 33.14 -2.35
N THR A 83 9.66 32.17 -3.25
CA THR A 83 8.49 31.29 -3.33
C THR A 83 8.92 29.89 -3.03
N GLN A 84 8.06 29.15 -2.35
CA GLN A 84 8.27 27.73 -2.11
C GLN A 84 6.96 26.98 -2.38
N GLU A 85 7.05 25.97 -3.21
CA GLU A 85 5.92 25.10 -3.45
C GLU A 85 5.76 24.14 -2.28
N GLY A 86 4.52 23.99 -1.83
CA GLY A 86 4.15 22.99 -0.84
C GLY A 86 3.75 21.67 -1.50
N ARG A 87 3.18 20.80 -0.70
CA ARG A 87 2.63 19.54 -1.19
C ARG A 87 1.51 19.80 -2.19
N ILE A 88 1.46 19.00 -3.22
CA ILE A 88 0.27 18.92 -4.07
C ILE A 88 -0.81 18.28 -3.22
N LYS A 89 -1.91 19.00 -2.97
CA LYS A 89 -3.07 18.39 -2.32
C LYS A 89 -3.57 17.31 -3.28
N PRO A 90 -3.61 16.03 -2.85
CA PRO A 90 -4.30 15.04 -3.63
C PRO A 90 -5.73 15.54 -3.81
N GLU A 91 -6.20 15.58 -5.04
CA GLU A 91 -7.61 15.77 -5.26
C GLU A 91 -8.29 14.57 -4.60
N THR A 92 -9.31 14.83 -3.79
CA THR A 92 -10.23 13.76 -3.37
C THR A 92 -10.68 13.12 -4.67
N PRO A 93 -10.48 11.80 -4.86
CA PRO A 93 -10.79 11.21 -6.13
C PRO A 93 -12.23 11.55 -6.50
N ASP A 94 -12.43 12.29 -7.59
CA ASP A 94 -13.75 12.35 -8.25
C ASP A 94 -13.88 11.00 -8.93
N THR A 95 -14.30 10.01 -8.11
CA THR A 95 -14.17 8.61 -8.47
C THR A 95 -15.52 8.13 -8.95
N ASP A 96 -15.59 7.79 -10.22
CA ASP A 96 -16.64 6.94 -10.79
C ASP A 96 -16.50 5.47 -10.29
N ILE A 97 -16.18 5.29 -8.99
CA ILE A 97 -16.14 3.96 -8.39
C ILE A 97 -17.56 3.43 -8.31
N SER A 98 -17.75 2.21 -8.85
CA SER A 98 -19.04 1.52 -8.75
C SER A 98 -19.49 1.43 -7.29
N THR A 99 -20.77 1.61 -7.04
CA THR A 99 -21.39 1.36 -5.73
C THR A 99 -21.78 -0.11 -5.53
N ILE A 100 -21.53 -0.95 -6.54
CA ILE A 100 -21.85 -2.38 -6.53
C ILE A 100 -20.54 -3.15 -6.71
N PRO A 101 -20.24 -4.12 -5.83
CA PRO A 101 -19.05 -4.96 -5.99
C PRO A 101 -19.14 -5.83 -7.25
N VAL A 102 -17.99 -6.30 -7.75
CA VAL A 102 -17.90 -7.16 -8.95
C VAL A 102 -18.59 -8.51 -8.74
N THR A 103 -18.78 -8.93 -7.50
CA THR A 103 -19.48 -10.17 -7.14
C THR A 103 -20.96 -10.04 -7.47
N SER A 104 -21.39 -10.60 -8.60
CA SER A 104 -22.80 -10.61 -8.98
C SER A 104 -23.65 -11.37 -7.96
N GLY A 105 -24.70 -10.72 -7.44
CA GLY A 105 -25.52 -11.28 -6.37
C GLY A 105 -24.78 -11.36 -5.03
N ALA A 106 -23.91 -10.41 -4.76
CA ALA A 106 -23.23 -10.30 -3.46
C ALA A 106 -24.22 -10.36 -2.29
N THR A 107 -23.83 -10.98 -1.19
CA THR A 107 -24.65 -10.99 0.03
C THR A 107 -24.84 -9.57 0.58
N GLU A 108 -25.85 -9.38 1.42
CA GLU A 108 -26.10 -8.07 2.05
C GLU A 108 -24.90 -7.61 2.88
N GLU A 109 -24.21 -8.54 3.55
CA GLU A 109 -23.02 -8.26 4.32
C GLU A 109 -21.84 -7.84 3.42
N ALA A 110 -21.66 -8.48 2.27
CA ALA A 110 -20.63 -8.09 1.31
C ALA A 110 -20.91 -6.71 0.71
N GLN A 111 -22.16 -6.43 0.37
CA GLN A 111 -22.56 -5.11 -0.11
C GLN A 111 -22.38 -4.05 0.98
N SER A 112 -22.71 -4.35 2.23
CA SER A 112 -22.53 -3.45 3.38
C SER A 112 -21.05 -3.16 3.60
N LEU A 113 -20.20 -4.19 3.62
CA LEU A 113 -18.75 -4.04 3.75
C LEU A 113 -18.18 -3.17 2.61
N TYR A 114 -18.58 -3.44 1.37
CA TYR A 114 -18.12 -2.65 0.22
C TYR A 114 -18.54 -1.18 0.33
N ASN A 115 -19.78 -0.91 0.68
CA ASN A 115 -20.31 0.43 0.86
C ASN A 115 -19.61 1.16 2.02
N TYR A 116 -19.31 0.45 3.11
CA TYR A 116 -18.56 0.99 4.24
C TYR A 116 -17.16 1.43 3.84
N LEU A 117 -16.44 0.59 3.09
CA LEU A 117 -15.11 0.93 2.56
C LEU A 117 -15.21 2.16 1.64
N LEU A 118 -16.17 2.16 0.72
CA LEU A 118 -16.35 3.25 -0.25
C LEU A 118 -16.73 4.57 0.43
N SER A 119 -17.59 4.55 1.44
CA SER A 119 -18.02 5.76 2.16
C SER A 119 -16.89 6.41 2.98
N ASN A 120 -15.90 5.62 3.40
CA ASN A 120 -14.74 6.09 4.13
C ASN A 120 -13.55 6.44 3.22
N TYR A 121 -13.54 5.95 1.98
CA TYR A 121 -12.43 6.16 1.05
C TYR A 121 -12.17 7.65 0.78
N GLY A 122 -10.91 8.06 0.91
CA GLY A 122 -10.49 9.46 0.78
C GLY A 122 -10.76 10.34 2.01
N SER A 123 -11.54 9.88 3.00
CA SER A 123 -11.83 10.60 4.24
C SER A 123 -11.25 9.96 5.49
N LYS A 124 -11.11 8.64 5.49
CA LYS A 124 -10.52 7.83 6.57
C LYS A 124 -9.75 6.65 5.98
N MET A 125 -8.79 6.12 6.75
CA MET A 125 -8.12 4.85 6.50
C MET A 125 -8.55 3.82 7.52
N ILE A 126 -8.81 2.60 7.09
CA ILE A 126 -9.12 1.48 7.99
C ILE A 126 -7.80 0.83 8.43
N SER A 127 -7.58 0.72 9.72
CA SER A 127 -6.40 0.05 10.26
C SER A 127 -6.52 -1.46 10.14
N GLY A 128 -5.48 -2.12 9.68
CA GLY A 128 -5.44 -3.57 9.52
C GLY A 128 -4.19 -4.20 10.15
N ILE A 129 -4.19 -5.53 10.25
CA ILE A 129 -3.05 -6.33 10.68
C ILE A 129 -3.11 -7.74 10.08
N MET A 130 -1.93 -8.30 9.79
CA MET A 130 -1.81 -9.69 9.34
C MET A 130 -1.76 -10.65 10.54
N ALA A 131 -2.50 -11.74 10.50
CA ALA A 131 -2.65 -12.74 11.54
C ALA A 131 -1.51 -13.77 11.62
N ASN A 132 -0.26 -13.39 11.29
CA ASN A 132 0.90 -14.27 11.35
C ASN A 132 0.74 -15.54 10.48
N VAL A 133 0.26 -15.37 9.24
CA VAL A 133 -0.10 -16.45 8.30
C VAL A 133 -0.87 -17.59 8.97
N ASN A 134 -1.79 -17.25 9.84
CA ASN A 134 -2.46 -18.17 10.74
C ASN A 134 -3.99 -17.95 10.74
N TRP A 135 -4.69 -18.78 11.50
CA TRP A 135 -6.15 -18.79 11.66
C TRP A 135 -6.52 -18.32 13.08
N ASN A 136 -6.04 -17.12 13.45
CA ASN A 136 -6.29 -16.48 14.75
C ASN A 136 -6.10 -14.97 14.67
N HIS A 137 -6.33 -14.24 15.79
CA HIS A 137 -6.13 -12.80 15.90
C HIS A 137 -5.07 -12.40 16.95
N THR A 138 -4.12 -13.30 17.22
CA THR A 138 -3.10 -13.13 18.28
C THR A 138 -2.24 -11.88 18.05
N GLU A 139 -1.91 -11.52 16.80
CA GLU A 139 -1.13 -10.32 16.51
C GLU A 139 -1.94 -9.04 16.81
N ALA A 140 -3.23 -9.03 16.46
CA ALA A 140 -4.14 -7.94 16.83
C ALA A 140 -4.27 -7.79 18.35
N ASP A 141 -4.33 -8.90 19.10
CA ASP A 141 -4.37 -8.90 20.56
C ASP A 141 -3.10 -8.32 21.20
N LYS A 142 -1.93 -8.59 20.61
CA LYS A 142 -0.67 -7.97 21.05
C LYS A 142 -0.71 -6.46 20.88
N VAL A 143 -1.17 -5.97 19.74
CA VAL A 143 -1.34 -4.54 19.49
C VAL A 143 -2.36 -3.94 20.45
N GLY A 144 -3.53 -4.55 20.59
CA GLY A 144 -4.58 -4.10 21.49
C GLY A 144 -4.11 -3.98 22.95
N LYS A 145 -3.33 -4.96 23.43
CA LYS A 145 -2.72 -4.92 24.77
C LYS A 145 -1.66 -3.83 24.92
N ALA A 146 -0.89 -3.56 23.86
CA ALA A 146 0.20 -2.59 23.92
C ALA A 146 -0.28 -1.14 23.78
N VAL A 147 -1.37 -0.89 23.01
CA VAL A 147 -1.83 0.45 22.64
C VAL A 147 -3.17 0.81 23.29
N GLY A 148 -3.96 -0.18 23.70
CA GLY A 148 -5.31 0.01 24.23
C GLY A 148 -6.40 0.14 23.17
N LYS A 149 -6.05 0.02 21.87
CA LYS A 149 -6.96 0.02 20.74
C LYS A 149 -6.61 -1.12 19.78
N TYR A 150 -7.62 -1.70 19.15
CA TYR A 150 -7.45 -2.79 18.19
C TYR A 150 -7.47 -2.25 16.75
N PRO A 151 -6.64 -2.78 15.85
CA PRO A 151 -6.85 -2.58 14.42
C PRO A 151 -8.27 -3.00 14.02
N ALA A 152 -8.84 -2.34 13.03
CA ALA A 152 -10.21 -2.63 12.57
C ALA A 152 -10.30 -3.92 11.75
N LEU A 153 -9.26 -4.25 10.99
CA LEU A 153 -9.20 -5.39 10.07
C LEU A 153 -8.17 -6.41 10.55
N ASN A 154 -8.52 -7.70 10.55
CA ASN A 154 -7.59 -8.81 10.72
C ASN A 154 -7.58 -9.70 9.47
N CYS A 155 -6.39 -9.98 8.93
CA CYS A 155 -6.22 -10.78 7.72
C CYS A 155 -5.73 -12.19 8.07
N TYR A 156 -6.46 -13.19 7.64
CA TYR A 156 -6.15 -14.61 7.83
C TYR A 156 -5.59 -15.20 6.55
N ASP A 157 -4.80 -16.29 6.65
CA ASP A 157 -4.18 -16.95 5.51
C ASP A 157 -4.51 -18.43 5.43
N PHE A 158 -4.89 -18.90 4.26
CA PHE A 158 -5.14 -20.32 3.98
C PHE A 158 -3.86 -21.13 3.68
N ILE A 159 -2.66 -20.58 3.90
CA ILE A 159 -1.37 -21.21 3.57
C ILE A 159 -1.24 -22.65 4.07
N HIS A 160 -1.86 -22.98 5.20
CA HIS A 160 -1.73 -24.29 5.85
C HIS A 160 -2.89 -25.25 5.57
N ILE A 161 -3.78 -24.92 4.65
CA ILE A 161 -4.95 -25.78 4.40
C ILE A 161 -4.53 -27.16 3.87
N LEU A 162 -4.85 -28.20 4.64
CA LEU A 162 -4.82 -29.65 4.36
C LEU A 162 -3.46 -30.33 4.11
N TYR A 163 -2.34 -29.62 3.93
CA TYR A 163 -1.09 -30.25 3.46
C TYR A 163 0.17 -29.72 4.15
N SER A 164 0.04 -28.78 5.04
CA SER A 164 1.18 -28.18 5.72
C SER A 164 1.55 -28.94 6.99
N GLY A 165 2.79 -28.75 7.47
CA GLY A 165 3.23 -29.20 8.79
C GLY A 165 2.46 -28.57 9.96
N ALA A 166 1.70 -27.49 9.72
CA ALA A 166 0.79 -26.86 10.68
C ALA A 166 -0.58 -27.56 10.71
N ASN A 167 -0.59 -28.87 10.83
CA ASN A 167 -1.79 -29.71 10.82
C ASN A 167 -2.70 -29.53 12.04
N TRP A 168 -2.30 -28.74 13.03
CA TRP A 168 -3.13 -28.33 14.16
C TRP A 168 -4.15 -27.23 13.80
N ILE A 169 -4.01 -26.58 12.65
CA ILE A 169 -4.95 -25.55 12.18
C ILE A 169 -6.15 -26.23 11.55
N ASN A 170 -7.31 -26.04 12.15
CA ASN A 170 -8.57 -26.54 11.61
C ASN A 170 -9.36 -25.40 10.96
N TYR A 171 -9.17 -25.17 9.67
CA TYR A 171 -9.92 -24.15 8.93
C TYR A 171 -11.42 -24.42 8.85
N SER A 172 -11.88 -25.64 9.14
CA SER A 172 -13.32 -25.91 9.18
C SER A 172 -13.99 -25.38 10.46
N ASP A 173 -13.19 -25.02 11.46
CA ASP A 173 -13.61 -24.26 12.64
C ASP A 173 -13.45 -22.78 12.35
N ILE A 174 -14.57 -22.08 12.13
CA ILE A 174 -14.61 -20.66 11.84
C ILE A 174 -14.67 -19.78 13.11
N ALA A 175 -14.66 -20.38 14.30
CA ALA A 175 -14.78 -19.65 15.56
C ALA A 175 -13.77 -18.48 15.68
N PRO A 176 -12.46 -18.63 15.36
CA PRO A 176 -11.52 -17.52 15.47
C PRO A 176 -11.85 -16.31 14.57
N VAL A 177 -12.41 -16.57 13.38
CA VAL A 177 -12.83 -15.51 12.46
C VAL A 177 -14.14 -14.87 12.92
N LYS A 178 -15.06 -15.71 13.39
CA LYS A 178 -16.34 -15.25 13.92
C LYS A 178 -16.19 -14.41 15.19
N GLU A 179 -15.30 -14.80 16.10
CA GLU A 179 -14.98 -14.03 17.31
C GLU A 179 -14.50 -12.62 16.97
N TRP A 180 -13.67 -12.49 15.92
CA TRP A 180 -13.21 -11.19 15.42
C TRP A 180 -14.35 -10.36 14.83
N ALA A 181 -15.18 -10.97 13.98
CA ALA A 181 -16.34 -10.31 13.36
C ALA A 181 -17.38 -9.90 14.41
N ASP A 182 -17.72 -10.78 15.36
CA ASP A 182 -18.66 -10.49 16.46
C ASP A 182 -18.18 -9.34 17.35
N ALA A 183 -16.86 -9.12 17.42
CA ALA A 183 -16.27 -7.98 18.14
C ALA A 183 -16.23 -6.68 17.29
N GLY A 184 -16.91 -6.63 16.16
CA GLY A 184 -16.97 -5.49 15.25
C GLY A 184 -15.77 -5.39 14.29
N GLY A 185 -14.97 -6.43 14.17
CA GLY A 185 -13.80 -6.44 13.29
C GLY A 185 -14.12 -6.78 11.83
N ILE A 186 -13.45 -6.11 10.89
CA ILE A 186 -13.48 -6.44 9.47
C ILE A 186 -12.61 -7.68 9.22
N VAL A 187 -13.12 -8.63 8.45
CA VAL A 187 -12.42 -9.85 8.07
C VAL A 187 -11.74 -9.66 6.72
N ALA A 188 -10.46 -9.99 6.65
CA ALA A 188 -9.74 -10.16 5.40
C ALA A 188 -9.17 -11.59 5.32
N LEU A 189 -9.11 -12.12 4.13
CA LEU A 189 -8.62 -13.45 3.81
C LEU A 189 -7.59 -13.35 2.69
N MET A 190 -6.51 -14.11 2.80
CA MET A 190 -5.55 -14.28 1.72
C MET A 190 -5.14 -15.74 1.59
N TRP A 191 -4.41 -16.06 0.56
CA TRP A 191 -3.98 -17.43 0.33
C TRP A 191 -2.60 -17.49 -0.32
N HIS A 192 -1.60 -17.86 0.46
CA HIS A 192 -0.37 -18.39 -0.07
C HIS A 192 -0.64 -19.81 -0.56
N PHE A 193 -1.09 -19.92 -1.80
CA PHE A 193 -1.50 -21.20 -2.37
C PHE A 193 -0.29 -22.12 -2.62
N ASN A 194 0.06 -22.88 -1.61
CA ASN A 194 1.12 -23.86 -1.71
C ASN A 194 0.76 -25.01 -2.68
N VAL A 195 1.77 -25.45 -3.42
CA VAL A 195 1.70 -26.62 -4.33
C VAL A 195 2.79 -27.62 -3.98
N PRO A 196 2.65 -28.91 -4.32
CA PRO A 196 3.69 -29.88 -4.03
C PRO A 196 4.96 -29.61 -4.83
N LYS A 197 6.13 -29.95 -4.26
CA LYS A 197 7.43 -29.78 -4.92
C LYS A 197 7.58 -30.65 -6.17
N SER A 198 6.90 -31.79 -6.22
CA SER A 198 6.83 -32.69 -7.37
C SER A 198 5.40 -33.20 -7.54
N GLN A 199 5.11 -33.82 -8.69
CA GLN A 199 3.80 -34.39 -9.01
C GLN A 199 3.25 -35.23 -7.86
N ALA A 200 2.05 -34.88 -7.39
CA ALA A 200 1.35 -35.55 -6.32
C ALA A 200 -0.17 -35.42 -6.50
N ALA A 201 -0.90 -36.37 -5.93
CA ALA A 201 -2.34 -36.25 -5.75
C ALA A 201 -2.65 -35.31 -4.56
N PRO A 202 -3.83 -34.65 -4.54
CA PRO A 202 -4.28 -33.90 -3.37
C PRO A 202 -4.28 -34.74 -2.08
N GLY A 203 -3.87 -34.10 -0.98
CA GLY A 203 -3.74 -34.77 0.33
C GLY A 203 -2.39 -34.47 0.98
N ALA A 204 -1.96 -35.34 1.90
CA ALA A 204 -0.66 -35.19 2.56
C ALA A 204 0.48 -35.45 1.58
N VAL A 205 1.45 -34.52 1.51
CA VAL A 205 2.65 -34.60 0.69
C VAL A 205 3.89 -34.23 1.50
N ASP A 206 5.06 -34.74 1.07
CA ASP A 206 6.34 -34.44 1.70
C ASP A 206 6.91 -33.09 1.23
N GLY A 207 6.23 -32.03 1.57
CA GLY A 207 6.67 -30.68 1.28
C GLY A 207 5.89 -30.00 0.18
N VAL A 208 5.61 -28.76 0.47
CA VAL A 208 4.88 -27.84 -0.38
C VAL A 208 5.63 -26.51 -0.45
N THR A 209 5.36 -25.71 -1.47
CA THR A 209 5.99 -24.41 -1.67
C THR A 209 5.10 -23.50 -2.51
N CYS A 210 5.30 -22.18 -2.36
CA CYS A 210 4.81 -21.20 -3.32
C CYS A 210 5.87 -20.81 -4.35
N THR A 211 7.15 -21.17 -4.10
CA THR A 211 8.30 -20.73 -4.90
C THR A 211 8.41 -21.51 -6.21
N PRO A 212 8.37 -20.86 -7.38
CA PRO A 212 8.33 -21.56 -8.66
C PRO A 212 9.58 -22.41 -8.97
N SER A 213 10.76 -22.03 -8.44
CA SER A 213 12.01 -22.79 -8.62
C SER A 213 12.08 -24.06 -7.76
N GLU A 214 11.21 -24.21 -6.77
CA GLU A 214 11.17 -25.35 -5.85
C GLU A 214 10.11 -26.39 -6.22
N THR A 215 9.35 -26.18 -7.30
CA THR A 215 8.27 -27.06 -7.71
C THR A 215 8.31 -27.39 -9.20
N SER A 216 7.81 -28.56 -9.56
CA SER A 216 7.50 -28.91 -10.95
C SER A 216 6.10 -28.47 -11.40
N PHE A 217 5.30 -27.91 -10.50
CA PHE A 217 3.97 -27.38 -10.80
C PHE A 217 4.05 -26.24 -11.83
N LYS A 218 3.24 -26.31 -12.88
CA LYS A 218 3.14 -25.28 -13.89
C LYS A 218 1.73 -24.70 -13.92
N ALA A 219 1.63 -23.41 -13.74
CA ALA A 219 0.36 -22.69 -13.75
C ALA A 219 -0.42 -22.91 -15.06
N ALA A 220 0.28 -22.95 -16.21
CA ALA A 220 -0.33 -23.21 -17.51
C ALA A 220 -1.00 -24.58 -17.60
N ASN A 221 -0.51 -25.59 -16.88
CA ASN A 221 -1.05 -26.94 -16.90
C ASN A 221 -2.37 -27.08 -16.13
N VAL A 222 -2.74 -26.09 -15.28
CA VAL A 222 -4.07 -26.03 -14.64
C VAL A 222 -5.20 -26.05 -15.67
N PHE A 223 -4.92 -25.70 -16.93
CA PHE A 223 -5.88 -25.67 -18.03
C PHE A 223 -5.76 -26.89 -18.97
N VAL A 224 -4.95 -27.89 -18.59
CA VAL A 224 -4.81 -29.15 -19.32
C VAL A 224 -5.66 -30.20 -18.63
N ASP A 225 -6.67 -30.70 -19.35
CA ASP A 225 -7.62 -31.68 -18.79
C ASP A 225 -6.92 -32.93 -18.25
N GLY A 226 -7.19 -33.24 -17.00
CA GLY A 226 -6.65 -34.38 -16.28
C GLY A 226 -5.18 -34.25 -15.86
N SER A 227 -4.56 -33.10 -16.03
CA SER A 227 -3.24 -32.83 -15.48
C SER A 227 -3.28 -32.90 -13.93
N TRP A 228 -2.16 -33.25 -13.33
CA TRP A 228 -2.08 -33.26 -11.87
C TRP A 228 -2.18 -31.87 -11.26
N GLU A 229 -1.76 -30.84 -12.01
CA GLU A 229 -1.89 -29.43 -11.62
C GLU A 229 -3.36 -28.99 -11.59
N GLN A 230 -4.15 -29.40 -12.60
CA GLN A 230 -5.59 -29.14 -12.61
C GLN A 230 -6.26 -29.81 -11.41
N VAL A 231 -5.97 -31.10 -11.19
CA VAL A 231 -6.56 -31.88 -10.10
C VAL A 231 -6.21 -31.28 -8.73
N TRP A 232 -4.95 -30.86 -8.55
CA TRP A 232 -4.52 -30.19 -7.32
C TRP A 232 -5.23 -28.85 -7.12
N PHE A 233 -5.22 -28.01 -8.14
CA PHE A 233 -5.83 -26.69 -8.11
C PHE A 233 -7.31 -26.76 -7.76
N ASP A 234 -8.07 -27.53 -8.52
CA ASP A 234 -9.53 -27.63 -8.35
C ASP A 234 -9.91 -28.20 -6.98
N TYR A 235 -9.16 -29.18 -6.49
CA TYR A 235 -9.41 -29.77 -5.18
C TYR A 235 -9.25 -28.75 -4.05
N TYR A 236 -8.16 -27.97 -4.05
CA TYR A 236 -7.92 -27.00 -2.96
C TYR A 236 -8.78 -25.75 -3.10
N VAL A 237 -9.08 -25.32 -4.31
CA VAL A 237 -10.07 -24.26 -4.56
C VAL A 237 -11.44 -24.67 -3.99
N ASP A 238 -11.85 -25.91 -4.21
CA ASP A 238 -13.09 -26.44 -3.64
C ASP A 238 -13.09 -26.42 -2.12
N LYS A 239 -11.97 -26.83 -1.49
CA LYS A 239 -11.83 -26.84 -0.01
C LYS A 239 -11.82 -25.43 0.61
N VAL A 240 -11.15 -24.47 -0.02
CA VAL A 240 -11.18 -23.06 0.44
C VAL A 240 -12.60 -22.50 0.30
N ALA A 241 -13.28 -22.77 -0.83
CA ALA A 241 -14.66 -22.36 -1.03
C ALA A 241 -15.60 -22.93 0.05
N ASP A 242 -15.42 -24.18 0.49
CA ASP A 242 -16.21 -24.79 1.58
C ASP A 242 -16.08 -24.00 2.90
N VAL A 243 -14.87 -23.51 3.21
CA VAL A 243 -14.64 -22.69 4.41
C VAL A 243 -15.29 -21.31 4.26
N ILE A 244 -15.12 -20.67 3.10
CA ILE A 244 -15.72 -19.36 2.83
C ILE A 244 -17.25 -19.42 2.85
N LEU A 245 -17.86 -20.50 2.36
CA LEU A 245 -19.30 -20.71 2.45
C LEU A 245 -19.78 -20.80 3.90
N LYS A 246 -19.02 -21.42 4.82
CA LYS A 246 -19.36 -21.40 6.25
C LYS A 246 -19.32 -20.00 6.85
N LEU A 247 -18.36 -19.16 6.41
CA LEU A 247 -18.35 -17.74 6.79
C LEU A 247 -19.57 -17.01 6.24
N GLN A 248 -19.95 -17.29 4.98
CA GLN A 248 -21.15 -16.73 4.36
C GLN A 248 -22.42 -17.14 5.13
N GLU A 249 -22.56 -18.42 5.48
CA GLU A 249 -23.67 -18.94 6.29
C GLU A 249 -23.74 -18.30 7.69
N ALA A 250 -22.58 -17.85 8.21
CA ALA A 250 -22.47 -17.14 9.48
C ALA A 250 -22.70 -15.62 9.35
N GLY A 251 -23.05 -15.11 8.15
CA GLY A 251 -23.24 -13.68 7.90
C GLY A 251 -21.93 -12.86 7.88
N ILE A 252 -20.80 -13.48 7.52
CA ILE A 252 -19.49 -12.85 7.51
C ILE A 252 -19.06 -12.60 6.07
N ALA A 253 -18.93 -11.32 5.70
CA ALA A 253 -18.26 -10.89 4.48
C ALA A 253 -16.76 -10.70 4.71
N ALA A 254 -15.94 -10.83 3.67
CA ALA A 254 -14.50 -10.67 3.78
C ALA A 254 -13.88 -9.98 2.55
N LEU A 255 -12.80 -9.23 2.78
CA LEU A 255 -11.86 -8.88 1.73
C LEU A 255 -11.11 -10.15 1.33
N TRP A 256 -11.02 -10.43 0.05
CA TRP A 256 -10.34 -11.62 -0.48
C TRP A 256 -9.18 -11.23 -1.37
N ARG A 257 -7.97 -11.56 -0.96
CA ARG A 257 -6.71 -11.21 -1.61
C ARG A 257 -5.92 -12.46 -2.04
N PRO A 258 -6.38 -13.17 -3.08
CA PRO A 258 -5.67 -14.33 -3.62
C PRO A 258 -4.54 -13.90 -4.55
N PHE A 259 -3.57 -14.77 -4.77
CA PHE A 259 -2.56 -14.64 -5.82
C PHE A 259 -1.86 -13.27 -5.86
N HIS A 260 -1.57 -12.71 -4.69
CA HIS A 260 -0.91 -11.41 -4.54
C HIS A 260 0.51 -11.44 -5.15
N GLU A 261 1.05 -10.26 -5.45
CA GLU A 261 2.42 -10.03 -5.91
C GLU A 261 2.84 -10.93 -7.09
N ALA A 262 1.94 -11.18 -8.04
CA ALA A 262 2.15 -12.15 -9.11
C ALA A 262 3.34 -11.82 -10.01
N ALA A 263 3.61 -10.53 -10.27
CA ALA A 263 4.73 -10.12 -11.09
C ALA A 263 6.08 -10.41 -10.41
N GLY A 264 6.15 -10.29 -9.07
CA GLY A 264 7.39 -10.45 -8.34
C GLY A 264 8.51 -9.60 -8.95
N ASN A 265 9.63 -10.22 -9.29
CA ASN A 265 10.73 -9.57 -9.99
C ASN A 265 10.67 -9.72 -11.51
N TYR A 266 9.54 -10.12 -12.09
CA TYR A 266 9.43 -10.43 -13.52
C TYR A 266 9.84 -9.26 -14.41
N TYR A 267 9.50 -8.04 -14.02
CA TYR A 267 9.85 -6.81 -14.74
C TYR A 267 10.96 -6.00 -14.08
N ALA A 268 11.50 -6.44 -12.95
CA ALA A 268 12.47 -5.66 -12.20
C ALA A 268 13.80 -5.52 -12.94
N LEU A 269 14.36 -4.31 -12.93
CA LEU A 269 15.73 -4.05 -13.38
C LEU A 269 16.71 -4.90 -12.56
N ASN A 270 17.72 -5.45 -13.22
CA ASN A 270 18.77 -6.26 -12.62
C ASN A 270 18.33 -7.64 -12.04
N TRP A 271 17.12 -8.09 -12.32
CA TRP A 271 16.62 -9.41 -11.99
C TRP A 271 16.38 -10.25 -13.25
N ASN A 272 16.32 -11.58 -13.10
CA ASN A 272 16.24 -12.50 -14.25
C ASN A 272 14.83 -12.68 -14.80
N GLY A 273 13.89 -11.77 -14.52
CA GLY A 273 12.52 -11.93 -14.94
C GLY A 273 11.79 -13.08 -14.23
N SER A 274 12.05 -13.31 -12.92
CA SER A 274 11.43 -14.37 -12.15
C SER A 274 10.31 -13.83 -11.24
N ALA A 275 9.13 -14.46 -11.33
CA ALA A 275 8.09 -14.27 -10.34
C ALA A 275 8.50 -14.88 -8.99
N TRP A 276 7.96 -14.34 -7.88
CA TRP A 276 8.22 -14.90 -6.54
C TRP A 276 7.38 -16.14 -6.27
N PHE A 277 6.21 -16.19 -6.88
CA PHE A 277 5.21 -17.22 -6.68
C PHE A 277 4.88 -17.97 -7.97
N TRP A 278 4.51 -19.25 -7.86
CA TRP A 278 4.19 -20.09 -9.01
C TRP A 278 3.04 -19.54 -9.86
N TRP A 279 2.09 -18.83 -9.26
CA TRP A 279 0.94 -18.26 -10.00
C TRP A 279 1.32 -17.12 -10.95
N GLY A 280 2.49 -16.49 -10.75
CA GLY A 280 3.00 -15.46 -11.65
C GLY A 280 4.02 -15.97 -12.66
N ALA A 281 4.58 -17.18 -12.46
CA ALA A 281 5.78 -17.65 -13.16
C ALA A 281 5.57 -17.89 -14.65
N ASP A 282 4.37 -18.30 -15.07
CA ASP A 282 4.04 -18.56 -16.49
C ASP A 282 3.48 -17.30 -17.20
N GLY A 283 3.71 -16.12 -16.63
CA GLY A 283 3.43 -14.83 -17.20
C GLY A 283 1.99 -14.32 -17.01
N PRO A 284 1.73 -13.06 -17.42
CA PRO A 284 0.50 -12.36 -17.09
C PRO A 284 -0.77 -12.98 -17.68
N GLU A 285 -0.71 -13.52 -18.90
CA GLU A 285 -1.89 -14.13 -19.53
C GLU A 285 -2.33 -15.42 -18.83
N THR A 286 -1.38 -16.22 -18.36
CA THR A 286 -1.67 -17.42 -17.56
C THR A 286 -2.23 -17.02 -16.20
N TYR A 287 -1.66 -16.02 -15.56
CA TYR A 287 -2.13 -15.50 -14.29
C TYR A 287 -3.59 -15.03 -14.35
N LYS A 288 -3.95 -14.21 -15.34
CA LYS A 288 -5.33 -13.74 -15.53
C LYS A 288 -6.32 -14.90 -15.69
N LYS A 289 -5.92 -15.94 -16.40
CA LYS A 289 -6.74 -17.16 -16.53
C LYS A 289 -6.91 -17.88 -15.20
N ILE A 290 -5.85 -17.99 -14.38
CA ILE A 290 -5.93 -18.62 -13.04
C ILE A 290 -6.83 -17.81 -12.12
N TRP A 291 -6.72 -16.48 -12.12
CA TRP A 291 -7.60 -15.59 -11.36
C TRP A 291 -9.07 -15.84 -11.74
N ASN A 292 -9.36 -15.81 -13.03
CA ASN A 292 -10.73 -16.04 -13.51
C ASN A 292 -11.23 -17.43 -13.14
N ARG A 293 -10.40 -18.47 -13.27
CA ARG A 293 -10.78 -19.85 -12.88
C ARG A 293 -11.14 -19.94 -11.40
N LEU A 294 -10.34 -19.32 -10.53
CA LEU A 294 -10.64 -19.29 -9.10
C LEU A 294 -11.98 -18.59 -8.82
N GLN A 295 -12.19 -17.40 -9.39
CA GLN A 295 -13.39 -16.62 -9.17
C GLN A 295 -14.64 -17.33 -9.73
N ASP A 296 -14.55 -17.86 -10.93
CA ASP A 296 -15.65 -18.60 -11.57
C ASP A 296 -15.99 -19.89 -10.78
N ALA A 297 -15.00 -20.60 -10.25
CA ALA A 297 -15.21 -21.76 -9.40
C ALA A 297 -15.92 -21.41 -8.09
N PHE A 298 -15.51 -20.30 -7.45
CA PHE A 298 -16.18 -19.79 -6.26
C PHE A 298 -17.63 -19.39 -6.55
N TYR A 299 -17.88 -18.72 -7.66
CA TYR A 299 -19.23 -18.35 -8.07
C TYR A 299 -20.08 -19.57 -8.41
N ALA A 300 -19.53 -20.58 -9.09
CA ALA A 300 -20.23 -21.82 -9.39
C ALA A 300 -20.63 -22.58 -8.11
N LYS A 301 -19.83 -22.46 -7.05
CA LYS A 301 -20.09 -23.08 -5.73
C LYS A 301 -21.04 -22.24 -4.84
N GLY A 302 -21.37 -21.03 -5.24
CA GLY A 302 -22.31 -20.16 -4.52
C GLY A 302 -21.67 -19.17 -3.56
N VAL A 303 -20.35 -19.01 -3.58
CA VAL A 303 -19.66 -17.97 -2.80
C VAL A 303 -20.06 -16.59 -3.32
N ARG A 304 -20.56 -15.72 -2.42
CA ARG A 304 -21.06 -14.37 -2.74
C ARG A 304 -20.70 -13.32 -1.68
N ASN A 305 -19.93 -13.69 -0.67
CA ASN A 305 -19.59 -12.85 0.49
C ASN A 305 -18.20 -12.21 0.40
N LEU A 306 -17.58 -12.16 -0.79
CA LEU A 306 -16.21 -11.69 -0.95
C LEU A 306 -16.14 -10.37 -1.74
N ILE A 307 -15.23 -9.49 -1.29
CA ILE A 307 -14.75 -8.30 -1.98
C ILE A 307 -13.36 -8.61 -2.53
N TRP A 308 -13.18 -8.57 -3.84
CA TRP A 308 -11.99 -9.05 -4.52
C TRP A 308 -10.88 -7.99 -4.56
N VAL A 309 -9.74 -8.31 -3.97
CA VAL A 309 -8.56 -7.42 -3.88
C VAL A 309 -7.43 -7.99 -4.73
N TRP A 310 -7.10 -7.30 -5.81
CA TRP A 310 -5.89 -7.61 -6.59
C TRP A 310 -4.72 -6.78 -6.06
N THR A 311 -3.57 -7.42 -5.83
CA THR A 311 -2.40 -6.78 -5.22
C THR A 311 -1.18 -6.89 -6.11
N ALA A 312 -0.51 -5.77 -6.31
CA ALA A 312 0.82 -5.66 -6.88
C ALA A 312 1.78 -5.02 -5.88
N GLN A 313 3.02 -5.48 -5.87
CA GLN A 313 4.06 -4.91 -5.03
C GLN A 313 4.63 -3.62 -5.64
N ASP A 314 5.46 -2.92 -4.83
CA ASP A 314 6.32 -1.85 -5.29
C ASP A 314 7.31 -2.38 -6.35
N TYR A 315 7.36 -1.72 -7.49
CA TYR A 315 8.12 -2.18 -8.63
C TYR A 315 9.19 -1.15 -9.03
N ASN A 316 10.45 -1.54 -8.94
CA ASN A 316 11.61 -0.70 -9.25
C ASN A 316 12.12 -0.91 -10.70
N GLY A 317 11.26 -1.30 -11.61
CA GLY A 317 11.61 -1.49 -13.02
C GLY A 317 11.45 -0.22 -13.85
N ASP A 318 11.78 -0.34 -15.14
CA ASP A 318 11.44 0.62 -16.18
C ASP A 318 10.25 0.08 -16.99
N PRO A 319 9.02 0.56 -16.75
CA PRO A 319 7.84 0.08 -17.45
C PRO A 319 7.93 0.20 -18.98
N ALA A 320 8.69 1.19 -19.48
CA ALA A 320 8.87 1.40 -20.92
C ALA A 320 9.74 0.32 -21.58
N SER A 321 10.72 -0.20 -20.83
CA SER A 321 11.69 -1.18 -21.35
C SER A 321 11.36 -2.62 -20.99
N TYR A 322 10.76 -2.85 -19.81
CA TYR A 322 10.57 -4.19 -19.24
C TYR A 322 9.10 -4.58 -19.03
N GLY A 323 8.16 -3.65 -19.19
CA GLY A 323 6.76 -3.84 -18.88
C GLY A 323 6.43 -3.46 -17.41
N SER A 324 5.23 -3.77 -17.00
CA SER A 324 4.68 -3.35 -15.72
C SER A 324 3.87 -4.47 -15.08
N ASP A 325 3.77 -4.48 -13.75
CA ASP A 325 2.87 -5.36 -12.98
C ASP A 325 1.39 -5.20 -13.39
N ALA A 326 1.02 -4.04 -13.97
CA ALA A 326 -0.30 -3.82 -14.56
C ALA A 326 -0.67 -4.84 -15.66
N ALA A 327 0.31 -5.50 -16.30
CA ALA A 327 0.05 -6.58 -17.24
C ALA A 327 -0.66 -7.77 -16.59
N TYR A 328 -0.49 -7.96 -15.27
CA TYR A 328 -1.15 -9.00 -14.49
C TYR A 328 -2.56 -8.62 -14.02
N TYR A 329 -3.02 -7.39 -14.24
CA TYR A 329 -4.35 -6.96 -13.79
C TYR A 329 -5.47 -7.78 -14.45
N PRO A 330 -6.35 -8.44 -13.66
CA PRO A 330 -7.37 -9.34 -14.20
C PRO A 330 -8.48 -8.65 -14.98
N GLY A 331 -8.70 -7.37 -14.73
CA GLY A 331 -9.74 -6.54 -15.35
C GLY A 331 -10.72 -5.94 -14.34
N ASP A 332 -11.38 -4.86 -14.76
CA ASP A 332 -12.27 -4.07 -13.89
C ASP A 332 -13.52 -4.85 -13.45
N ASP A 333 -13.96 -5.82 -14.22
CA ASP A 333 -15.08 -6.71 -13.92
C ASP A 333 -14.72 -7.86 -12.98
N ARG A 334 -13.45 -7.99 -12.60
CA ARG A 334 -12.92 -9.06 -11.75
C ARG A 334 -12.33 -8.58 -10.42
N VAL A 335 -12.15 -7.27 -10.25
CA VAL A 335 -11.46 -6.67 -9.11
C VAL A 335 -12.30 -5.54 -8.53
N ASP A 336 -12.47 -5.53 -7.22
CA ASP A 336 -13.13 -4.45 -6.47
C ASP A 336 -12.13 -3.40 -6.00
N ILE A 337 -10.98 -3.83 -5.46
CA ILE A 337 -9.97 -2.99 -4.83
C ILE A 337 -8.59 -3.35 -5.40
N VAL A 338 -7.80 -2.32 -5.67
CA VAL A 338 -6.40 -2.49 -6.05
C VAL A 338 -5.51 -2.24 -4.83
N GLY A 339 -4.71 -3.23 -4.48
CA GLY A 339 -3.75 -3.18 -3.38
C GLY A 339 -2.33 -2.89 -3.83
N ARG A 340 -1.56 -2.24 -2.97
CA ARG A 340 -0.11 -2.09 -3.06
C ARG A 340 0.56 -2.66 -1.83
N ASP A 341 1.66 -3.38 -2.03
CA ASP A 341 2.49 -3.90 -0.95
C ASP A 341 3.80 -3.09 -0.92
N LEU A 342 4.00 -2.32 0.16
CA LEU A 342 5.10 -1.37 0.31
C LEU A 342 5.82 -1.59 1.64
N TYR A 343 7.12 -1.88 1.60
CA TYR A 343 7.94 -2.11 2.79
C TYR A 343 9.05 -1.06 2.92
N GLY A 344 9.32 -0.60 4.15
CA GLY A 344 10.37 0.37 4.44
C GLY A 344 10.19 1.75 3.79
N LYS A 345 8.97 2.12 3.42
CA LYS A 345 8.65 3.36 2.69
C LYS A 345 8.19 4.48 3.61
N GLY A 346 8.73 5.68 3.41
CA GLY A 346 8.27 6.90 4.07
C GLY A 346 7.02 7.51 3.39
N ALA A 347 6.56 8.64 3.92
CA ALA A 347 5.35 9.32 3.49
C ALA A 347 5.38 9.74 2.00
N ASP A 348 6.49 10.26 1.52
CA ASP A 348 6.61 10.73 0.12
C ASP A 348 6.56 9.57 -0.88
N ALA A 349 7.18 8.42 -0.53
CA ALA A 349 7.10 7.22 -1.36
C ALA A 349 5.68 6.65 -1.37
N ASN A 350 4.98 6.67 -0.22
CA ASN A 350 3.56 6.30 -0.13
C ASN A 350 2.69 7.17 -1.03
N LEU A 351 2.89 8.48 -1.01
CA LEU A 351 2.15 9.41 -1.88
C LEU A 351 2.39 9.09 -3.36
N THR A 352 3.64 8.87 -3.74
CA THR A 352 4.01 8.55 -5.13
C THR A 352 3.31 7.29 -5.61
N GLU A 353 3.34 6.21 -4.81
CA GLU A 353 2.71 4.94 -5.14
C GLU A 353 1.18 5.02 -5.13
N PHE A 354 0.60 5.77 -4.19
CA PHE A 354 -0.84 6.01 -4.14
C PHE A 354 -1.34 6.72 -5.40
N ILE A 355 -0.68 7.82 -5.79
CA ILE A 355 -1.05 8.58 -7.00
C ILE A 355 -0.87 7.72 -8.26
N SER A 356 0.23 6.95 -8.35
CA SER A 356 0.49 6.04 -9.45
C SER A 356 -0.64 5.00 -9.59
N ALA A 357 -1.01 4.35 -8.49
CA ALA A 357 -2.07 3.36 -8.48
C ALA A 357 -3.44 3.98 -8.81
N GLN A 358 -3.77 5.15 -8.23
CA GLN A 358 -5.02 5.85 -8.49
C GLN A 358 -5.13 6.30 -9.96
N THR A 359 -4.03 6.76 -10.54
CA THR A 359 -3.98 7.15 -11.96
C THR A 359 -4.17 5.95 -12.89
N ALA A 360 -3.59 4.80 -12.54
CA ALA A 360 -3.71 3.58 -13.34
C ALA A 360 -5.10 2.92 -13.20
N TYR A 361 -5.74 3.05 -12.06
CA TYR A 361 -7.02 2.40 -11.72
C TYR A 361 -8.03 3.42 -11.13
N PRO A 362 -8.45 4.45 -11.92
CA PRO A 362 -9.25 5.56 -11.40
C PRO A 362 -10.63 5.14 -10.88
N ASN A 363 -11.15 4.00 -11.33
CA ASN A 363 -12.47 3.49 -10.96
C ASN A 363 -12.40 2.45 -9.83
N LYS A 364 -11.30 2.40 -9.07
CA LYS A 364 -11.09 1.45 -7.97
C LYS A 364 -10.69 2.15 -6.68
N MET A 365 -11.10 1.61 -5.56
CA MET A 365 -10.49 1.95 -4.28
C MET A 365 -9.05 1.43 -4.27
N ILE A 366 -8.14 2.24 -3.73
CA ILE A 366 -6.72 1.89 -3.62
C ILE A 366 -6.38 1.62 -2.15
N ALA A 367 -5.74 0.50 -1.87
CA ALA A 367 -5.38 0.07 -0.52
C ALA A 367 -3.87 -0.18 -0.38
N LEU A 368 -3.36 0.01 0.84
CA LEU A 368 -2.03 -0.41 1.24
C LEU A 368 -2.15 -1.84 1.81
N SER A 369 -2.18 -2.82 0.90
CA SER A 369 -2.56 -4.20 1.22
C SER A 369 -1.53 -4.95 2.05
N GLU A 370 -0.26 -4.55 1.98
CA GLU A 370 0.79 -4.89 2.95
C GLU A 370 1.72 -3.71 3.17
N ASN A 371 2.22 -3.60 4.39
CA ASN A 371 3.27 -2.66 4.74
C ASN A 371 4.10 -3.16 5.93
N GLY A 372 5.15 -2.43 6.26
CA GLY A 372 6.00 -2.76 7.40
C GLY A 372 7.45 -2.37 7.19
N LYS A 373 8.29 -2.83 8.09
CA LYS A 373 9.74 -2.61 8.01
C LYS A 373 10.35 -3.40 6.85
N ASP A 374 11.44 -2.89 6.33
CA ASP A 374 12.29 -3.60 5.37
C ASP A 374 13.75 -3.58 5.83
N GLY A 375 14.34 -4.75 6.10
CA GLY A 375 15.76 -4.89 6.43
C GLY A 375 16.25 -4.00 7.59
N GLY A 376 15.35 -3.59 8.51
CA GLY A 376 15.62 -2.66 9.60
C GLY A 376 15.26 -1.21 9.31
N THR A 377 14.85 -0.89 8.10
CA THR A 377 14.25 0.43 7.76
C THR A 377 12.82 0.48 8.29
N GLU A 378 12.54 1.45 9.17
CA GLU A 378 11.19 1.67 9.69
C GLU A 378 10.26 2.17 8.59
N TYR A 379 8.99 1.79 8.67
CA TYR A 379 7.94 2.32 7.83
C TYR A 379 7.49 3.70 8.34
N GLY A 380 7.12 4.61 7.44
CA GLY A 380 6.62 5.95 7.79
C GLY A 380 5.40 5.92 8.71
N LEU A 381 5.28 6.90 9.59
CA LEU A 381 4.11 7.03 10.47
C LEU A 381 2.83 7.21 9.66
N MET A 382 1.73 6.59 10.07
CA MET A 382 0.47 6.66 9.30
C MET A 382 -0.15 8.05 9.33
N SER A 383 0.08 8.84 10.38
CA SER A 383 -0.28 10.26 10.42
C SER A 383 0.46 11.10 9.37
N GLU A 384 1.75 10.80 9.12
CA GLU A 384 2.55 11.44 8.07
C GLU A 384 2.12 10.98 6.68
N VAL A 385 1.86 9.69 6.49
CA VAL A 385 1.36 9.10 5.23
C VAL A 385 0.04 9.75 4.83
N TRP A 386 -0.89 9.87 5.79
CA TRP A 386 -2.16 10.58 5.56
C TRP A 386 -1.94 12.06 5.23
N SER A 387 -1.12 12.75 6.04
CA SER A 387 -0.84 14.18 5.84
C SER A 387 -0.11 14.46 4.52
N ALA A 388 0.65 13.49 4.01
CA ALA A 388 1.23 13.56 2.68
C ALA A 388 0.18 13.48 1.58
N GLY A 389 -1.00 12.88 1.88
CA GLY A 389 -2.10 12.72 0.93
C GLY A 389 -2.20 11.33 0.30
N ALA A 390 -1.51 10.34 0.82
CA ALA A 390 -1.72 8.94 0.44
C ALA A 390 -2.96 8.41 1.18
N LEU A 391 -4.12 8.57 0.56
CA LEU A 391 -5.44 8.32 1.14
C LEU A 391 -5.88 6.86 0.93
N TRP A 392 -5.06 5.93 1.38
CA TRP A 392 -5.33 4.50 1.27
C TRP A 392 -6.69 4.14 1.89
N SER A 393 -7.46 3.25 1.26
CA SER A 393 -8.72 2.74 1.83
C SER A 393 -8.47 2.03 3.17
N TRP A 394 -7.43 1.23 3.21
CA TRP A 394 -6.95 0.56 4.42
C TRP A 394 -5.45 0.31 4.33
N PHE A 395 -4.80 0.00 5.47
CA PHE A 395 -3.42 -0.41 5.56
C PHE A 395 -3.29 -1.66 6.43
N MET A 396 -2.27 -2.51 6.15
CA MET A 396 -2.08 -3.77 6.87
C MET A 396 -0.60 -4.09 7.07
N PRO A 397 -0.04 -3.77 8.24
CA PRO A 397 1.31 -4.21 8.58
C PRO A 397 1.45 -5.73 8.58
N TRP A 398 2.55 -6.18 7.98
CA TRP A 398 2.95 -7.58 8.04
C TRP A 398 3.50 -7.93 9.41
N TYR A 399 3.45 -9.21 9.78
CA TYR A 399 3.89 -9.70 11.10
C TYR A 399 5.40 -9.95 11.19
N GLY A 400 5.88 -10.40 12.38
CA GLY A 400 7.25 -10.85 12.60
C GLY A 400 8.27 -9.72 12.54
N SER A 401 9.36 -9.91 11.79
CA SER A 401 10.42 -8.92 11.63
C SER A 401 9.99 -7.65 10.90
N ASN A 402 8.94 -7.73 10.09
CA ASN A 402 8.38 -6.60 9.37
C ASN A 402 7.37 -5.79 10.20
N MET A 403 6.94 -6.31 11.36
CA MET A 403 5.98 -5.63 12.23
C MET A 403 6.55 -4.29 12.72
N PRO A 404 5.85 -3.17 12.54
CA PRO A 404 6.23 -1.89 13.14
C PRO A 404 6.25 -1.95 14.68
N GLY A 405 7.02 -1.06 15.30
CA GLY A 405 7.12 -0.95 16.74
C GLY A 405 5.87 -0.36 17.41
N THR A 406 5.79 -0.45 18.74
CA THR A 406 4.65 0.05 19.54
C THR A 406 4.37 1.54 19.32
N SER A 407 5.41 2.38 19.17
CA SER A 407 5.24 3.82 18.92
C SER A 407 4.57 4.09 17.57
N TRP A 408 4.87 3.31 16.55
CA TRP A 408 4.20 3.39 15.26
C TRP A 408 2.71 3.03 15.39
N TRP A 409 2.39 1.96 16.12
CA TRP A 409 1.01 1.59 16.38
C TRP A 409 0.25 2.63 17.22
N GLN A 410 0.94 3.30 18.16
CA GLN A 410 0.37 4.41 18.91
C GLN A 410 0.03 5.60 18.02
N ASP A 411 0.92 5.95 17.06
CA ASP A 411 0.62 6.95 16.03
C ASP A 411 -0.59 6.52 15.19
N ALA A 412 -0.51 5.35 14.58
CA ALA A 412 -1.53 4.86 13.66
C ALA A 412 -2.93 4.81 14.29
N LEU A 413 -3.07 4.17 15.48
CA LEU A 413 -4.38 3.96 16.09
C LEU A 413 -4.91 5.18 16.90
N ASN A 414 -4.11 6.24 17.05
CA ASN A 414 -4.55 7.52 17.62
C ASN A 414 -4.68 8.63 16.58
N CYS A 415 -4.32 8.37 15.31
CA CYS A 415 -4.57 9.30 14.23
C CYS A 415 -6.09 9.45 14.02
N GLU A 416 -6.58 10.69 14.01
CA GLU A 416 -8.01 10.98 13.84
C GLU A 416 -8.60 10.48 12.54
N ASN A 417 -7.76 10.31 11.51
CA ASN A 417 -8.15 9.82 10.19
C ASN A 417 -8.04 8.30 10.04
N VAL A 418 -7.74 7.58 11.11
CA VAL A 418 -7.62 6.12 11.12
C VAL A 418 -8.75 5.50 11.94
N ILE A 419 -9.46 4.57 11.33
CA ILE A 419 -10.54 3.81 11.96
C ILE A 419 -9.95 2.62 12.71
N THR A 420 -10.31 2.50 13.98
CA THR A 420 -10.02 1.36 14.86
C THR A 420 -11.26 0.46 15.00
N ARG A 421 -11.11 -0.78 15.51
CA ARG A 421 -12.19 -1.76 15.56
C ARG A 421 -13.44 -1.27 16.28
N ASP A 422 -13.28 -0.52 17.36
CA ASP A 422 -14.38 0.06 18.14
C ASP A 422 -15.12 1.21 17.42
N GLN A 423 -14.63 1.64 16.26
CA GLN A 423 -15.22 2.69 15.42
C GLN A 423 -15.84 2.12 14.13
N VAL A 424 -15.75 0.81 13.92
CA VAL A 424 -16.39 0.15 12.77
C VAL A 424 -17.90 0.11 13.01
N ASP A 425 -18.67 0.62 12.03
CA ASP A 425 -20.14 0.64 12.01
C ASP A 425 -20.62 -0.01 10.69
N LEU A 426 -20.75 -1.34 10.70
CA LEU A 426 -21.13 -2.19 9.56
C LEU A 426 -22.54 -2.76 9.71
#